data_2431cfc1374cd191f2c10b21d0f0c65e
#
_entry.id   2431cfc1374cd191f2c10b21d0f0c65e
#
_cell.length_a   1.000
_cell.length_b   1.000
_cell.length_c   1.000
_cell.angle_alpha   90.00
_cell.angle_beta   90.00
_cell.angle_gamma   90.00
#
_symmetry.space_group_name_H-M   'P 1'
#
loop_
_entity.id
_entity.type
_entity.pdbx_description
1 polymer ?
#
loop_
_entity_poly.entity_id
_entity_poly.type
_entity_poly.pdbx_seq_one_letter_code
_entity_poly.pdbx_strand_id
1 'polypeptide(L)'
;MLKQLAVAIIIASGLLCALAPAQNQFDSIQRERARQMLRDLRDAMQHHYYDPQYHGIDMEARFKAADTRLQTVNNLGDSLMAIAQTLDALKDSHTFFLPPSRNTHREYGYVLQMIGDRCFITAVRPNRDASEKLAVGDEVLTWQNFTPKRDTLWTMNYIFNGLLSLPVMNFVVRGPDGAPRKVDVSPKVTREKQVLDLHDDNDFWKLVRDEENDEHENRQRLADFGDALLIWKMPEFDMTDEEVDRLAMKEARKYQTLVMDLRGNPGGYVKTLERVVGDLIDHEVTIAKRTGRKSDLKPEIAKSRGANAFFGKLIVLIDSRSASAAELFARVVQLEHRGTVLGDHSSGSVMESRHYQFHQGADVQIFYGASITEADLIMGDGNSLEHTGVAPDELILPTPADLAAGRDPVLTRAAKIAGVDLDPVKAGKLFPIEWRKD
;
A
#
# COMPACT_ATOMS: atom_id res chain seq x y z
N MET A 1 28.21 53.04 -31.69
CA MET A 1 27.88 52.63 -30.31
C MET A 1 27.07 51.32 -30.21
N LEU A 2 26.44 50.80 -31.26
CA LEU A 2 25.68 49.55 -31.19
C LEU A 2 26.51 48.25 -31.37
N LYS A 3 27.76 48.33 -31.83
CA LYS A 3 28.63 47.16 -32.03
C LYS A 3 29.47 46.77 -30.82
N GLN A 4 29.57 47.62 -29.80
CA GLN A 4 30.32 47.34 -28.58
C GLN A 4 29.45 46.72 -27.44
N LEU A 5 28.14 46.82 -27.53
CA LEU A 5 27.23 46.14 -26.56
C LEU A 5 27.01 44.65 -26.85
N ALA A 6 27.19 44.23 -28.09
CA ALA A 6 26.96 42.83 -28.49
C ALA A 6 28.10 41.87 -28.06
N VAL A 7 29.34 42.42 -27.86
CA VAL A 7 30.50 41.59 -27.46
C VAL A 7 30.53 41.38 -25.92
N ALA A 8 29.97 42.27 -25.13
CA ALA A 8 29.95 42.13 -23.68
C ALA A 8 28.90 41.11 -23.17
N ILE A 9 27.82 40.87 -23.94
CA ILE A 9 26.78 39.90 -23.58
C ILE A 9 27.18 38.46 -23.90
N ILE A 10 28.06 38.22 -24.90
CA ILE A 10 28.55 36.90 -25.27
C ILE A 10 29.63 36.38 -24.28
N ILE A 11 30.34 37.23 -23.60
CA ILE A 11 31.38 36.85 -22.60
C ILE A 11 30.73 36.54 -21.24
N ALA A 12 29.59 37.17 -20.90
CA ALA A 12 28.87 36.89 -19.65
C ALA A 12 28.07 35.60 -19.67
N SER A 13 27.63 35.15 -20.86
CA SER A 13 26.92 33.87 -21.03
C SER A 13 27.84 32.64 -21.07
N GLY A 14 29.14 32.84 -21.33
CA GLY A 14 30.11 31.73 -21.39
C GLY A 14 30.67 31.29 -20.04
N LEU A 15 30.54 32.12 -18.97
CA LEU A 15 31.07 31.80 -17.64
C LEU A 15 29.99 31.22 -16.66
N LEU A 16 28.71 31.23 -17.03
CA LEU A 16 27.66 30.63 -16.21
C LEU A 16 27.38 29.14 -16.53
N CYS A 17 28.01 28.58 -17.57
CA CYS A 17 27.88 27.15 -17.92
C CYS A 17 28.85 26.23 -17.18
N ALA A 18 29.74 26.73 -16.30
CA ALA A 18 30.80 25.90 -15.68
C ALA A 18 30.48 25.42 -14.26
N LEU A 19 29.27 25.64 -13.72
CA LEU A 19 28.88 25.19 -12.37
C LEU A 19 27.54 24.41 -12.37
N ALA A 20 27.13 23.82 -13.49
CA ALA A 20 26.14 22.75 -13.41
C ALA A 20 26.81 21.56 -12.72
N PRO A 21 26.31 21.05 -11.57
CA PRO A 21 26.80 19.79 -11.03
C PRO A 21 26.70 18.79 -12.17
N ALA A 22 27.74 17.99 -12.38
CA ALA A 22 27.73 16.90 -13.34
C ALA A 22 26.51 16.04 -13.01
N GLN A 23 25.40 16.24 -13.71
CA GLN A 23 24.33 15.26 -13.75
C GLN A 23 25.00 14.00 -14.26
N ASN A 24 25.05 12.94 -13.42
CA ASN A 24 25.48 11.62 -13.84
C ASN A 24 24.73 11.30 -15.13
N GLN A 25 25.42 11.43 -16.25
CA GLN A 25 24.84 11.20 -17.56
C GLN A 25 24.45 9.73 -17.58
N PHE A 26 23.14 9.43 -17.78
CA PHE A 26 22.63 8.07 -17.88
C PHE A 26 23.29 7.40 -19.07
N ASP A 27 24.27 6.55 -18.78
CA ASP A 27 25.20 6.02 -19.76
C ASP A 27 24.73 4.67 -20.36
N SER A 28 25.52 4.10 -21.25
CA SER A 28 25.22 2.81 -21.89
C SER A 28 25.19 1.66 -20.87
N ILE A 29 25.98 1.75 -19.80
CA ILE A 29 26.04 0.72 -18.74
C ILE A 29 24.73 0.72 -17.95
N GLN A 30 24.22 1.89 -17.59
CA GLN A 30 22.96 2.02 -16.87
C GLN A 30 21.77 1.55 -17.73
N ARG A 31 21.78 1.86 -19.03
CA ARG A 31 20.77 1.32 -19.96
C ARG A 31 20.82 -0.20 -20.05
N GLU A 32 22.01 -0.78 -20.17
CA GLU A 32 22.13 -2.24 -20.22
C GLU A 32 21.71 -2.91 -18.90
N ARG A 33 21.98 -2.30 -17.76
CA ARG A 33 21.48 -2.75 -16.46
C ARG A 33 19.95 -2.77 -16.42
N ALA A 34 19.29 -1.71 -16.89
CA ALA A 34 17.84 -1.66 -16.96
C ALA A 34 17.26 -2.73 -17.90
N ARG A 35 17.93 -2.98 -19.03
CA ARG A 35 17.54 -4.05 -19.96
C ARG A 35 17.73 -5.44 -19.35
N GLN A 36 18.79 -5.64 -18.53
CA GLN A 36 18.96 -6.88 -17.78
C GLN A 36 17.83 -7.08 -16.76
N MET A 37 17.45 -6.05 -16.01
CA MET A 37 16.29 -6.12 -15.11
C MET A 37 15.02 -6.56 -15.86
N LEU A 38 14.79 -5.99 -17.03
CA LEU A 38 13.64 -6.35 -17.87
C LEU A 38 13.67 -7.81 -18.33
N ARG A 39 14.85 -8.35 -18.68
CA ARG A 39 15.02 -9.77 -19.07
C ARG A 39 14.72 -10.70 -17.91
N ASP A 40 15.27 -10.42 -16.71
CA ASP A 40 15.07 -11.25 -15.52
C ASP A 40 13.59 -11.28 -15.12
N LEU A 41 12.91 -10.12 -15.21
CA LEU A 41 11.47 -10.04 -14.98
C LEU A 41 10.68 -10.85 -16.03
N ARG A 42 11.01 -10.75 -17.30
CA ARG A 42 10.36 -11.55 -18.34
C ARG A 42 10.48 -13.04 -18.04
N ASP A 43 11.68 -13.50 -17.73
CA ASP A 43 11.94 -14.92 -17.48
C ASP A 43 11.18 -15.39 -16.21
N ALA A 44 11.15 -14.58 -15.16
CA ALA A 44 10.36 -14.89 -13.97
C ALA A 44 8.85 -14.94 -14.26
N MET A 45 8.32 -13.99 -15.03
CA MET A 45 6.91 -13.97 -15.42
C MET A 45 6.52 -15.19 -16.22
N GLN A 46 7.35 -15.62 -17.17
CA GLN A 46 7.12 -16.82 -17.98
C GLN A 46 7.02 -18.09 -17.13
N HIS A 47 7.78 -18.16 -16.03
CA HIS A 47 7.85 -19.36 -15.20
C HIS A 47 6.82 -19.36 -14.07
N HIS A 48 6.44 -18.19 -13.55
CA HIS A 48 5.78 -18.09 -12.24
C HIS A 48 4.39 -17.47 -12.29
N TYR A 49 4.09 -16.57 -13.23
CA TYR A 49 2.77 -15.93 -13.27
C TYR A 49 1.65 -16.96 -13.40
N TYR A 50 0.61 -16.83 -12.59
CA TYR A 50 -0.42 -17.85 -12.40
C TYR A 50 -1.22 -18.20 -13.66
N ASP A 51 -1.48 -17.22 -14.53
CA ASP A 51 -2.14 -17.42 -15.81
C ASP A 51 -1.10 -17.46 -16.96
N PRO A 52 -0.80 -18.63 -17.55
CA PRO A 52 0.18 -18.74 -18.63
C PRO A 52 -0.24 -18.00 -19.91
N GLN A 53 -1.50 -17.61 -20.03
CA GLN A 53 -2.03 -16.84 -21.18
C GLN A 53 -2.10 -15.34 -20.91
N TYR A 54 -1.72 -14.87 -19.70
CA TYR A 54 -1.71 -13.46 -19.31
C TYR A 54 -3.03 -12.73 -19.62
N HIS A 55 -4.17 -13.38 -19.38
CA HIS A 55 -5.51 -12.87 -19.73
C HIS A 55 -5.66 -12.49 -21.21
N GLY A 56 -4.92 -13.16 -22.09
CA GLY A 56 -4.90 -12.86 -23.54
C GLY A 56 -4.04 -11.67 -23.93
N ILE A 57 -3.25 -11.13 -23.01
CA ILE A 57 -2.32 -10.03 -23.28
C ILE A 57 -1.03 -10.57 -23.93
N ASP A 58 -0.61 -10.00 -25.04
CA ASP A 58 0.68 -10.30 -25.67
C ASP A 58 1.82 -9.67 -24.86
N MET A 59 2.25 -10.38 -23.80
CA MET A 59 3.34 -9.93 -22.94
C MET A 59 4.69 -9.91 -23.66
N GLU A 60 4.95 -10.79 -24.64
CA GLU A 60 6.19 -10.77 -25.42
C GLU A 60 6.32 -9.48 -26.24
N ALA A 61 5.22 -9.04 -26.89
CA ALA A 61 5.24 -7.76 -27.58
C ALA A 61 5.47 -6.59 -26.63
N ARG A 62 4.94 -6.64 -25.39
CA ARG A 62 5.16 -5.61 -24.36
C ARG A 62 6.60 -5.59 -23.87
N PHE A 63 7.20 -6.72 -23.56
CA PHE A 63 8.61 -6.81 -23.19
C PHE A 63 9.52 -6.30 -24.30
N LYS A 64 9.23 -6.66 -25.55
CA LYS A 64 9.97 -6.14 -26.72
C LYS A 64 9.84 -4.62 -26.87
N ALA A 65 8.64 -4.06 -26.70
CA ALA A 65 8.42 -2.62 -26.75
C ALA A 65 9.17 -1.89 -25.62
N ALA A 66 9.16 -2.44 -24.41
CA ALA A 66 9.92 -1.91 -23.27
C ALA A 66 11.43 -1.95 -23.53
N ASP A 67 11.98 -3.05 -24.05
CA ASP A 67 13.40 -3.15 -24.42
C ASP A 67 13.79 -2.09 -25.47
N THR A 68 12.96 -1.88 -26.49
CA THR A 68 13.17 -0.83 -27.48
C THR A 68 13.19 0.56 -26.85
N ARG A 69 12.25 0.84 -25.93
CA ARG A 69 12.21 2.11 -25.18
C ARG A 69 13.45 2.31 -24.34
N LEU A 70 13.93 1.27 -23.65
CA LEU A 70 15.12 1.31 -22.80
C LEU A 70 16.40 1.66 -23.57
N GLN A 71 16.47 1.43 -24.88
CA GLN A 71 17.61 1.83 -25.69
C GLN A 71 17.78 3.34 -25.83
N THR A 72 16.69 4.10 -25.65
CA THR A 72 16.65 5.56 -25.91
C THR A 72 16.44 6.41 -24.66
N VAL A 73 16.14 5.80 -23.50
CA VAL A 73 15.94 6.56 -22.25
C VAL A 73 17.23 7.23 -21.77
N ASN A 74 17.11 8.39 -21.14
CA ASN A 74 18.22 9.23 -20.74
C ASN A 74 18.31 9.45 -19.21
N ASN A 75 17.46 8.79 -18.42
CA ASN A 75 17.52 8.86 -16.97
C ASN A 75 16.97 7.57 -16.32
N LEU A 76 17.32 7.37 -15.04
CA LEU A 76 16.96 6.19 -14.30
C LEU A 76 15.43 6.10 -14.09
N GLY A 77 14.75 7.20 -13.76
CA GLY A 77 13.31 7.20 -13.50
C GLY A 77 12.51 6.70 -14.70
N ASP A 78 12.81 7.19 -15.91
CA ASP A 78 12.15 6.73 -17.13
C ASP A 78 12.44 5.26 -17.44
N SER A 79 13.64 4.76 -17.09
CA SER A 79 13.99 3.34 -17.24
C SER A 79 13.14 2.47 -16.31
N LEU A 80 13.09 2.81 -15.02
CA LEU A 80 12.30 2.07 -14.04
C LEU A 80 10.81 2.13 -14.38
N MET A 81 10.33 3.29 -14.86
CA MET A 81 8.96 3.45 -15.35
C MET A 81 8.65 2.55 -16.54
N ALA A 82 9.56 2.44 -17.53
CA ALA A 82 9.34 1.58 -18.68
C ALA A 82 9.22 0.10 -18.28
N ILE A 83 10.04 -0.34 -17.30
CA ILE A 83 9.97 -1.69 -16.74
C ILE A 83 8.64 -1.90 -16.00
N ALA A 84 8.29 -1.02 -15.08
CA ALA A 84 7.08 -1.15 -14.27
C ALA A 84 5.79 -1.16 -15.11
N GLN A 85 5.70 -0.30 -16.11
CA GLN A 85 4.54 -0.23 -17.02
C GLN A 85 4.33 -1.52 -17.83
N THR A 86 5.38 -2.33 -18.00
CA THR A 86 5.27 -3.63 -18.68
C THR A 86 4.40 -4.58 -17.86
N LEU A 87 4.60 -4.62 -16.54
CA LEU A 87 3.83 -5.47 -15.62
C LEU A 87 2.45 -4.87 -15.30
N ASP A 88 2.35 -3.55 -15.12
CA ASP A 88 1.06 -2.85 -14.87
C ASP A 88 0.00 -3.11 -15.96
N ALA A 89 0.43 -3.54 -17.13
CA ALA A 89 -0.47 -3.92 -18.21
C ALA A 89 -1.40 -5.09 -17.85
N LEU A 90 -1.00 -5.95 -16.94
CA LEU A 90 -1.79 -7.09 -16.46
C LEU A 90 -2.97 -6.65 -15.59
N LYS A 91 -2.90 -5.44 -15.00
CA LYS A 91 -3.87 -4.95 -14.03
C LYS A 91 -4.03 -5.86 -12.82
N ASP A 92 -3.01 -6.58 -12.46
CA ASP A 92 -2.93 -7.49 -11.32
C ASP A 92 -2.35 -6.73 -10.13
N SER A 93 -3.08 -6.71 -9.03
CA SER A 93 -2.74 -5.90 -7.86
C SER A 93 -1.45 -6.35 -7.15
N HIS A 94 -1.05 -7.60 -7.35
CA HIS A 94 0.11 -8.21 -6.69
C HIS A 94 1.29 -8.49 -7.64
N THR A 95 1.16 -8.14 -8.93
CA THR A 95 2.25 -8.28 -9.91
C THR A 95 2.84 -6.93 -10.28
N PHE A 96 4.00 -6.61 -9.71
CA PHE A 96 4.69 -5.34 -9.93
C PHE A 96 6.20 -5.46 -9.79
N PHE A 97 6.92 -4.51 -10.39
CA PHE A 97 8.38 -4.41 -10.32
C PHE A 97 8.82 -3.77 -9.00
N LEU A 98 9.87 -4.29 -8.40
CA LEU A 98 10.53 -3.78 -7.22
C LEU A 98 11.86 -3.15 -7.63
N PRO A 99 11.93 -1.82 -7.68
CA PRO A 99 13.10 -1.11 -8.16
C PRO A 99 14.27 -1.24 -7.18
N PRO A 100 15.51 -1.01 -7.66
CA PRO A 100 16.66 -0.92 -6.78
C PRO A 100 16.48 0.17 -5.72
N SER A 101 16.98 -0.10 -4.50
CA SER A 101 16.98 0.88 -3.40
C SER A 101 17.75 2.15 -3.80
N ARG A 102 17.32 3.28 -3.27
CA ARG A 102 17.96 4.57 -3.50
C ARG A 102 18.72 5.02 -2.26
N ASN A 103 19.78 5.80 -2.47
CA ASN A 103 20.55 6.41 -1.37
C ASN A 103 19.84 7.63 -0.74
N THR A 104 18.68 7.98 -1.26
CA THR A 104 17.91 9.15 -0.80
C THR A 104 16.46 8.75 -0.62
N HIS A 105 15.96 8.96 0.58
CA HIS A 105 14.54 8.85 0.91
C HIS A 105 13.89 10.23 0.84
N ARG A 106 12.68 10.31 0.28
CA ARG A 106 11.87 11.53 0.15
C ARG A 106 10.57 11.35 0.88
N GLU A 107 10.41 12.08 1.98
CA GLU A 107 9.19 12.07 2.78
C GLU A 107 8.39 13.35 2.54
N TYR A 108 7.19 13.22 2.01
CA TYR A 108 6.32 14.37 1.72
C TYR A 108 5.43 14.76 2.90
N GLY A 109 5.19 13.87 3.86
CA GLY A 109 4.48 14.16 5.11
C GLY A 109 2.97 14.29 4.98
N TYR A 110 2.32 13.55 4.08
CA TYR A 110 0.87 13.46 3.96
C TYR A 110 0.40 12.03 3.70
N VAL A 111 -0.86 11.76 4.00
CA VAL A 111 -1.55 10.50 3.67
C VAL A 111 -2.72 10.79 2.77
N LEU A 112 -2.78 10.05 1.66
CA LEU A 112 -3.92 10.04 0.73
C LEU A 112 -4.78 8.82 0.96
N GLN A 113 -6.10 9.00 0.95
CA GLN A 113 -7.04 7.89 1.07
C GLN A 113 -8.31 8.14 0.26
N MET A 114 -8.81 7.09 -0.39
CA MET A 114 -10.16 7.11 -0.94
C MET A 114 -11.17 6.93 0.19
N ILE A 115 -12.21 7.76 0.19
CA ILE A 115 -13.40 7.62 1.05
C ILE A 115 -14.61 7.70 0.12
N GLY A 116 -15.32 6.59 -0.02
CA GLY A 116 -16.20 6.43 -1.17
C GLY A 116 -15.41 6.59 -2.48
N ASP A 117 -15.91 7.41 -3.40
CA ASP A 117 -15.28 7.66 -4.69
C ASP A 117 -14.40 8.94 -4.71
N ARG A 118 -14.11 9.52 -3.56
CA ARG A 118 -13.36 10.77 -3.44
C ARG A 118 -12.06 10.54 -2.68
N CYS A 119 -10.98 11.21 -3.12
CA CYS A 119 -9.68 11.16 -2.48
C CYS A 119 -9.51 12.31 -1.49
N PHE A 120 -8.99 12.03 -0.28
CA PHE A 120 -8.78 13.02 0.77
C PHE A 120 -7.39 12.95 1.35
N ILE A 121 -6.92 14.09 1.87
CA ILE A 121 -5.83 14.14 2.84
C ILE A 121 -6.38 13.67 4.18
N THR A 122 -5.94 12.52 4.67
CA THR A 122 -6.40 11.95 5.94
C THR A 122 -5.43 12.13 7.08
N ALA A 123 -4.16 12.43 6.77
CA ALA A 123 -3.17 12.84 7.77
C ALA A 123 -2.13 13.78 7.17
N VAL A 124 -1.55 14.61 8.04
CA VAL A 124 -0.44 15.51 7.70
C VAL A 124 0.58 15.46 8.83
N ARG A 125 1.85 15.19 8.50
CA ARG A 125 2.94 15.11 9.47
C ARG A 125 3.35 16.53 9.94
N PRO A 126 3.37 16.81 11.24
CA PRO A 126 3.87 18.08 11.76
C PRO A 126 5.32 18.37 11.34
N ASN A 127 5.65 19.63 11.20
CA ASN A 127 6.99 20.10 10.83
C ASN A 127 7.48 19.58 9.45
N ARG A 128 6.55 19.43 8.52
CA ARG A 128 6.82 19.16 7.10
C ARG A 128 6.18 20.25 6.25
N ASP A 129 6.69 20.46 5.04
CA ASP A 129 6.14 21.43 4.09
C ASP A 129 4.63 21.19 3.84
N ALA A 130 4.22 19.92 3.83
CA ALA A 130 2.81 19.54 3.75
C ALA A 130 1.96 20.16 4.87
N SER A 131 2.47 20.26 6.12
CA SER A 131 1.68 20.76 7.25
C SER A 131 1.37 22.26 7.19
N GLU A 132 2.10 23.00 6.36
CA GLU A 132 1.85 24.43 6.10
C GLU A 132 0.87 24.66 4.94
N LYS A 133 0.66 23.64 4.10
CA LYS A 133 -0.01 23.77 2.80
C LYS A 133 -1.26 22.92 2.63
N LEU A 134 -1.33 21.78 3.29
CA LEU A 134 -2.44 20.82 3.25
C LEU A 134 -3.11 20.76 4.63
N ALA A 135 -4.39 20.44 4.63
CA ALA A 135 -5.15 20.17 5.83
C ALA A 135 -5.85 18.80 5.77
N VAL A 136 -6.00 18.15 6.91
CA VAL A 136 -6.82 16.95 7.01
C VAL A 136 -8.27 17.29 6.64
N GLY A 137 -8.86 16.51 5.73
CA GLY A 137 -10.18 16.78 5.16
C GLY A 137 -10.15 17.55 3.83
N ASP A 138 -8.97 18.00 3.36
CA ASP A 138 -8.83 18.49 1.99
C ASP A 138 -9.15 17.37 1.00
N GLU A 139 -10.08 17.60 0.08
CA GLU A 139 -10.35 16.73 -1.06
C GLU A 139 -9.30 16.92 -2.14
N VAL A 140 -8.67 15.86 -2.60
CA VAL A 140 -7.66 15.88 -3.66
C VAL A 140 -8.36 15.71 -5.02
N LEU A 141 -8.46 16.80 -5.74
CA LEU A 141 -9.08 16.81 -7.09
C LEU A 141 -8.09 16.31 -8.15
N THR A 142 -6.82 16.70 -8.02
CA THR A 142 -5.74 16.15 -8.86
C THR A 142 -4.45 16.02 -8.06
N TRP A 143 -3.67 14.99 -8.38
CA TRP A 143 -2.31 14.76 -7.94
C TRP A 143 -1.42 14.57 -9.18
N GLN A 144 -0.39 15.39 -9.35
CA GLN A 144 0.45 15.43 -10.56
C GLN A 144 -0.38 15.51 -11.86
N ASN A 145 -1.45 16.34 -11.84
CA ASN A 145 -2.42 16.52 -12.91
C ASN A 145 -3.32 15.31 -13.25
N PHE A 146 -3.27 14.24 -12.46
CA PHE A 146 -4.15 13.09 -12.59
C PHE A 146 -5.22 13.11 -11.50
N THR A 147 -6.44 12.73 -11.82
CA THR A 147 -7.51 12.54 -10.82
C THR A 147 -7.36 11.21 -10.15
N PRO A 148 -7.13 11.16 -8.81
CA PRO A 148 -7.07 9.91 -8.08
C PRO A 148 -8.43 9.19 -8.11
N LYS A 149 -8.38 7.86 -8.33
CA LYS A 149 -9.54 6.96 -8.27
C LYS A 149 -9.15 5.71 -7.50
N ARG A 150 -10.13 4.90 -7.06
CA ARG A 150 -9.88 3.67 -6.32
C ARG A 150 -8.94 2.71 -7.06
N ASP A 151 -9.17 2.52 -8.34
CA ASP A 151 -8.39 1.64 -9.21
C ASP A 151 -7.02 2.19 -9.62
N THR A 152 -6.74 3.46 -9.36
CA THR A 152 -5.50 4.11 -9.80
C THR A 152 -4.65 4.69 -8.67
N LEU A 153 -5.21 4.91 -7.48
CA LEU A 153 -4.48 5.59 -6.39
C LEU A 153 -3.21 4.85 -5.99
N TRP A 154 -3.28 3.52 -5.89
CA TRP A 154 -2.10 2.70 -5.59
C TRP A 154 -1.02 2.85 -6.67
N THR A 155 -1.38 2.70 -7.94
CA THR A 155 -0.45 2.87 -9.07
C THR A 155 0.16 4.29 -9.11
N MET A 156 -0.64 5.32 -8.83
CA MET A 156 -0.14 6.70 -8.73
C MET A 156 0.88 6.85 -7.60
N ASN A 157 0.59 6.28 -6.41
CA ASN A 157 1.50 6.29 -5.27
C ASN A 157 2.81 5.57 -5.61
N TYR A 158 2.72 4.37 -6.15
CA TYR A 158 3.86 3.58 -6.61
C TYR A 158 4.73 4.34 -7.62
N ILE A 159 4.11 5.00 -8.61
CA ILE A 159 4.84 5.76 -9.63
C ILE A 159 5.50 7.00 -9.04
N PHE A 160 4.75 7.85 -8.33
CA PHE A 160 5.22 9.17 -7.94
C PHE A 160 6.17 9.11 -6.74
N ASN A 161 5.92 8.25 -5.77
CA ASN A 161 6.78 8.09 -4.59
C ASN A 161 7.87 7.03 -4.84
N GLY A 162 7.51 5.86 -5.34
CA GLY A 162 8.44 4.74 -5.53
C GLY A 162 9.36 4.90 -6.74
N LEU A 163 8.80 5.07 -7.95
CA LEU A 163 9.59 5.03 -9.18
C LEU A 163 10.22 6.37 -9.57
N LEU A 164 9.52 7.49 -9.49
CA LEU A 164 10.00 8.79 -9.97
C LEU A 164 10.76 9.58 -8.89
N SER A 165 10.38 9.46 -7.61
CA SER A 165 11.00 10.20 -6.52
C SER A 165 11.08 11.71 -6.83
N LEU A 166 9.93 12.33 -7.02
CA LEU A 166 9.79 13.69 -7.54
C LEU A 166 10.32 14.73 -6.54
N PRO A 167 10.90 15.84 -6.99
CA PRO A 167 11.35 16.91 -6.09
C PRO A 167 10.19 17.73 -5.49
N VAL A 168 9.01 17.68 -6.13
CA VAL A 168 7.81 18.42 -5.72
C VAL A 168 6.57 17.60 -6.12
N MET A 169 5.59 17.51 -5.23
CA MET A 169 4.27 16.98 -5.50
C MET A 169 3.28 18.11 -5.74
N ASN A 170 2.65 18.13 -6.91
CA ASN A 170 1.67 19.14 -7.29
C ASN A 170 0.25 18.61 -7.04
N PHE A 171 -0.56 19.43 -6.36
CA PHE A 171 -1.95 19.11 -6.05
C PHE A 171 -2.89 20.21 -6.51
N VAL A 172 -4.11 19.83 -6.83
CA VAL A 172 -5.28 20.69 -6.72
C VAL A 172 -6.15 20.09 -5.63
N VAL A 173 -6.35 20.84 -4.54
CA VAL A 173 -7.15 20.40 -3.40
C VAL A 173 -8.30 21.37 -3.13
N ARG A 174 -9.33 20.87 -2.45
CA ARG A 174 -10.48 21.65 -2.00
C ARG A 174 -10.79 21.35 -0.55
N GLY A 175 -10.71 22.35 0.34
CA GLY A 175 -11.16 22.21 1.73
C GLY A 175 -12.66 22.00 1.85
N PRO A 176 -13.18 21.66 3.05
CA PRO A 176 -14.59 21.34 3.26
C PRO A 176 -15.57 22.40 2.72
N ASP A 177 -15.22 23.69 2.89
CA ASP A 177 -16.06 24.83 2.51
C ASP A 177 -15.40 25.78 1.50
N GLY A 178 -14.30 25.31 0.86
CA GLY A 178 -13.43 26.17 0.06
C GLY A 178 -13.52 25.99 -1.45
N ALA A 179 -12.96 26.98 -2.17
CA ALA A 179 -12.69 26.87 -3.59
C ALA A 179 -11.44 26.00 -3.84
N PRO A 180 -11.31 25.36 -5.02
CA PRO A 180 -10.10 24.64 -5.38
C PRO A 180 -8.87 25.54 -5.34
N ARG A 181 -7.76 25.03 -4.78
CA ARG A 181 -6.47 25.72 -4.73
C ARG A 181 -5.35 24.77 -5.20
N LYS A 182 -4.34 25.37 -5.85
CA LYS A 182 -3.12 24.64 -6.23
C LYS A 182 -2.14 24.66 -5.07
N VAL A 183 -1.49 23.52 -4.85
CA VAL A 183 -0.52 23.33 -3.77
C VAL A 183 0.66 22.53 -4.29
N ASP A 184 1.85 23.01 -4.00
CA ASP A 184 3.12 22.35 -4.30
C ASP A 184 3.77 21.93 -2.98
N VAL A 185 3.98 20.62 -2.79
CA VAL A 185 4.56 20.05 -1.58
C VAL A 185 5.96 19.54 -1.87
N SER A 186 6.94 20.05 -1.12
CA SER A 186 8.33 19.62 -1.17
C SER A 186 8.60 18.54 -0.13
N PRO A 187 9.40 17.49 -0.45
CA PRO A 187 9.73 16.45 0.52
C PRO A 187 10.83 16.90 1.48
N LYS A 188 10.88 16.33 2.66
CA LYS A 188 12.11 16.17 3.43
C LYS A 188 12.97 15.11 2.74
N VAL A 189 14.22 15.45 2.43
CA VAL A 189 15.16 14.52 1.79
C VAL A 189 16.19 14.07 2.82
N THR A 190 16.25 12.76 3.07
CA THR A 190 17.27 12.14 3.92
C THR A 190 18.19 11.25 3.09
N ARG A 191 19.46 11.13 3.49
CA ARG A 191 20.38 10.18 2.91
C ARG A 191 20.42 8.95 3.80
N GLU A 192 20.12 7.80 3.24
CA GLU A 192 20.19 6.52 3.92
C GLU A 192 21.42 5.74 3.46
N LYS A 193 21.91 4.84 4.33
CA LYS A 193 22.92 3.87 3.90
C LYS A 193 22.24 2.91 2.93
N GLN A 194 22.90 2.66 1.81
CA GLN A 194 22.42 1.67 0.85
C GLN A 194 22.35 0.31 1.56
N VAL A 195 21.18 -0.33 1.52
CA VAL A 195 21.03 -1.71 2.00
C VAL A 195 21.72 -2.61 0.98
N LEU A 196 22.78 -3.29 1.41
CA LEU A 196 23.62 -4.13 0.54
C LEU A 196 23.28 -5.63 0.62
N ASP A 197 22.35 -6.00 1.50
CA ASP A 197 21.98 -7.39 1.73
C ASP A 197 20.46 -7.51 1.87
N LEU A 198 19.83 -8.22 0.93
CA LEU A 198 18.40 -8.54 0.92
C LEU A 198 18.16 -10.04 1.16
N HIS A 199 19.08 -10.74 1.85
CA HIS A 199 18.92 -12.17 2.16
C HIS A 199 17.86 -12.44 3.21
N ASP A 200 17.33 -11.40 3.85
CA ASP A 200 16.21 -11.50 4.79
C ASP A 200 14.92 -11.07 4.07
N ASP A 201 13.96 -12.00 3.93
CA ASP A 201 12.62 -11.72 3.38
C ASP A 201 11.95 -10.53 4.08
N ASN A 202 12.27 -10.29 5.36
CA ASN A 202 11.79 -9.16 6.13
C ASN A 202 12.33 -7.81 5.63
N ASP A 203 13.58 -7.72 5.19
CA ASP A 203 14.17 -6.46 4.72
C ASP A 203 13.60 -6.03 3.37
N PHE A 204 13.19 -6.98 2.54
CA PHE A 204 12.57 -6.72 1.27
C PHE A 204 11.12 -6.20 1.42
N TRP A 205 10.32 -6.86 2.24
CA TRP A 205 8.98 -6.37 2.62
C TRP A 205 9.07 -5.02 3.33
N LYS A 206 10.12 -4.81 4.11
CA LYS A 206 10.38 -3.54 4.75
C LYS A 206 10.64 -2.41 3.75
N LEU A 207 11.36 -2.67 2.64
CA LEU A 207 11.53 -1.70 1.56
C LEU A 207 10.20 -1.34 0.88
N VAL A 208 9.35 -2.32 0.60
CA VAL A 208 8.00 -2.08 0.07
C VAL A 208 7.14 -1.36 1.11
N ARG A 209 7.21 -1.80 2.36
CA ARG A 209 6.46 -1.21 3.48
C ARG A 209 6.99 0.14 3.92
N ASP A 210 8.29 0.37 3.90
CA ASP A 210 8.89 1.67 4.28
C ASP A 210 8.49 2.79 3.30
N GLU A 211 8.23 2.46 2.03
CA GLU A 211 7.65 3.42 1.08
C GLU A 211 6.12 3.58 1.24
N GLU A 212 5.41 2.52 1.64
CA GLU A 212 3.96 2.57 1.91
C GLU A 212 3.64 2.98 3.35
N ASN A 213 4.52 2.71 4.31
CA ASN A 213 4.29 2.82 5.74
C ASN A 213 5.28 3.74 6.49
N ASP A 214 5.73 4.82 5.89
CA ASP A 214 6.33 5.94 6.68
C ASP A 214 5.37 6.42 7.81
N GLU A 215 4.16 5.88 7.86
CA GLU A 215 3.04 6.29 8.69
C GLU A 215 2.78 5.39 9.89
N HIS A 216 3.28 4.14 9.89
CA HIS A 216 2.90 3.16 10.91
C HIS A 216 4.09 2.40 11.49
N GLU A 217 4.30 2.51 12.79
CA GLU A 217 4.95 1.42 13.50
C GLU A 217 3.98 0.21 13.45
N ASN A 218 4.45 -0.95 12.97
CA ASN A 218 3.70 -2.22 12.92
C ASN A 218 3.41 -2.75 14.34
N ARG A 219 2.80 -1.93 15.17
CA ARG A 219 2.48 -2.25 16.54
C ARG A 219 1.00 -2.54 16.70
N GLN A 220 0.69 -3.73 17.23
CA GLN A 220 -0.66 -4.06 17.68
C GLN A 220 -1.10 -3.09 18.79
N ARG A 221 -2.24 -2.43 18.64
CA ARG A 221 -2.76 -1.46 19.60
C ARG A 221 -4.12 -1.87 20.09
N LEU A 222 -4.34 -1.74 21.41
CA LEU A 222 -5.57 -2.12 22.09
C LEU A 222 -6.15 -0.91 22.79
N ALA A 223 -7.49 -0.85 22.81
CA ALA A 223 -8.25 0.05 23.68
C ALA A 223 -9.44 -0.71 24.24
N ASP A 224 -9.68 -0.60 25.56
CA ASP A 224 -10.76 -1.29 26.23
C ASP A 224 -11.77 -0.32 26.86
N PHE A 225 -13.00 -0.80 27.02
CA PHE A 225 -14.11 -0.08 27.61
C PHE A 225 -14.85 -1.02 28.58
N GLY A 226 -14.31 -1.14 29.80
CA GLY A 226 -14.78 -2.09 30.81
C GLY A 226 -14.68 -3.53 30.31
N ASP A 227 -15.66 -4.36 30.63
CA ASP A 227 -15.84 -5.73 30.13
C ASP A 227 -16.70 -5.81 28.86
N ALA A 228 -17.24 -4.69 28.41
CA ALA A 228 -18.16 -4.65 27.28
C ALA A 228 -17.47 -4.72 25.94
N LEU A 229 -16.31 -4.03 25.79
CA LEU A 229 -15.69 -3.83 24.48
C LEU A 229 -14.16 -3.81 24.55
N LEU A 230 -13.54 -4.63 23.72
CA LEU A 230 -12.13 -4.49 23.31
C LEU A 230 -12.06 -4.04 21.86
N ILE A 231 -11.27 -3.02 21.58
CA ILE A 231 -10.91 -2.61 20.22
C ILE A 231 -9.47 -3.02 19.99
N TRP A 232 -9.25 -3.83 18.96
CA TRP A 232 -7.93 -4.25 18.50
C TRP A 232 -7.64 -3.63 17.14
N LYS A 233 -6.78 -2.62 17.13
CA LYS A 233 -6.22 -2.06 15.90
C LYS A 233 -5.09 -2.96 15.43
N MET A 234 -5.34 -3.70 14.36
CA MET A 234 -4.40 -4.62 13.75
C MET A 234 -3.83 -3.98 12.47
N PRO A 235 -2.58 -3.49 12.49
CA PRO A 235 -2.00 -2.77 11.36
C PRO A 235 -1.66 -3.68 10.19
N GLU A 236 -1.29 -4.96 10.46
CA GLU A 236 -0.85 -5.92 9.46
C GLU A 236 -1.05 -7.35 9.97
N PHE A 237 -1.19 -8.33 9.07
CA PHE A 237 -1.18 -9.77 9.38
C PHE A 237 0.28 -10.29 9.43
N ASP A 238 1.07 -9.72 10.32
CA ASP A 238 2.46 -10.10 10.59
C ASP A 238 2.65 -10.35 12.09
N MET A 239 2.21 -11.53 12.51
CA MET A 239 2.25 -11.95 13.92
C MET A 239 2.59 -13.42 14.03
N THR A 240 3.30 -13.77 15.12
CA THR A 240 3.49 -15.17 15.50
C THR A 240 2.20 -15.78 16.03
N ASP A 241 2.11 -17.11 16.00
CA ASP A 241 0.96 -17.85 16.55
C ASP A 241 0.72 -17.50 18.02
N GLU A 242 1.77 -17.34 18.81
CA GLU A 242 1.70 -16.99 20.23
C GLU A 242 1.14 -15.59 20.48
N GLU A 243 1.46 -14.64 19.61
CA GLU A 243 0.94 -13.28 19.69
C GLU A 243 -0.54 -13.25 19.33
N VAL A 244 -0.97 -13.95 18.28
CA VAL A 244 -2.38 -14.09 17.92
C VAL A 244 -3.16 -14.72 19.05
N ASP A 245 -2.70 -15.87 19.60
CA ASP A 245 -3.35 -16.57 20.73
C ASP A 245 -3.48 -15.65 21.95
N ARG A 246 -2.43 -14.87 22.23
CA ARG A 246 -2.45 -13.94 23.36
C ARG A 246 -3.54 -12.88 23.18
N LEU A 247 -3.67 -12.32 22.00
CA LEU A 247 -4.64 -11.24 21.73
C LEU A 247 -6.05 -11.79 21.53
N ALA A 248 -6.23 -12.77 20.66
CA ALA A 248 -7.56 -13.29 20.32
C ALA A 248 -8.13 -14.21 21.40
N MET A 249 -7.33 -15.15 21.96
CA MET A 249 -7.84 -16.12 22.93
C MET A 249 -7.75 -15.64 24.38
N LYS A 250 -6.66 -14.95 24.78
CA LYS A 250 -6.49 -14.56 26.19
C LYS A 250 -7.05 -13.19 26.49
N GLU A 251 -6.75 -12.19 25.65
CA GLU A 251 -7.24 -10.82 25.91
C GLU A 251 -8.69 -10.67 25.48
N ALA A 252 -9.05 -10.96 24.22
CA ALA A 252 -10.40 -10.71 23.71
C ALA A 252 -11.50 -11.45 24.48
N ARG A 253 -11.22 -12.65 25.00
CA ARG A 253 -12.19 -13.44 25.79
C ARG A 253 -12.62 -12.82 27.12
N LYS A 254 -11.93 -11.79 27.57
CA LYS A 254 -12.33 -11.01 28.76
C LYS A 254 -13.50 -10.06 28.49
N TYR A 255 -13.85 -9.86 27.22
CA TYR A 255 -14.81 -8.88 26.77
C TYR A 255 -15.99 -9.51 26.06
N GLN A 256 -17.15 -8.83 26.11
CA GLN A 256 -18.38 -9.28 25.44
C GLN A 256 -18.31 -9.04 23.93
N THR A 257 -17.61 -7.99 23.50
CA THR A 257 -17.47 -7.60 22.10
C THR A 257 -16.00 -7.34 21.78
N LEU A 258 -15.56 -7.88 20.62
CA LEU A 258 -14.28 -7.55 19.98
C LEU A 258 -14.55 -6.73 18.72
N VAL A 259 -13.94 -5.55 18.62
CA VAL A 259 -13.83 -4.79 17.38
C VAL A 259 -12.42 -5.02 16.83
N MET A 260 -12.32 -5.63 15.64
CA MET A 260 -11.07 -5.70 14.88
C MET A 260 -11.02 -4.55 13.88
N ASP A 261 -10.17 -3.58 14.14
CA ASP A 261 -9.98 -2.44 13.24
C ASP A 261 -8.86 -2.76 12.23
N LEU A 262 -9.28 -3.17 11.02
CA LEU A 262 -8.42 -3.48 9.88
C LEU A 262 -8.33 -2.31 8.88
N ARG A 263 -8.81 -1.14 9.23
CA ARG A 263 -8.66 0.05 8.38
C ARG A 263 -7.19 0.39 8.21
N GLY A 264 -6.75 0.57 6.96
CA GLY A 264 -5.35 0.79 6.62
C GLY A 264 -4.45 -0.45 6.70
N ASN A 265 -5.00 -1.66 6.92
CA ASN A 265 -4.25 -2.91 6.96
C ASN A 265 -4.01 -3.45 5.53
N PRO A 266 -2.76 -3.50 5.04
CA PRO A 266 -2.46 -3.95 3.67
C PRO A 266 -2.50 -5.46 3.48
N GLY A 267 -2.77 -6.23 4.53
CA GLY A 267 -2.75 -7.69 4.52
C GLY A 267 -1.58 -8.28 5.29
N GLY A 268 -0.87 -9.23 4.70
CA GLY A 268 0.29 -9.91 5.28
C GLY A 268 0.26 -11.42 5.11
N TYR A 269 0.82 -12.17 6.07
CA TYR A 269 1.02 -13.60 5.93
C TYR A 269 -0.26 -14.42 6.07
N VAL A 270 -0.44 -15.38 5.16
CA VAL A 270 -1.54 -16.36 5.19
C VAL A 270 -1.58 -17.14 6.51
N LYS A 271 -0.43 -17.50 7.08
CA LYS A 271 -0.37 -18.21 8.37
C LYS A 271 -0.98 -17.40 9.52
N THR A 272 -0.70 -16.10 9.57
CA THR A 272 -1.33 -15.21 10.56
C THR A 272 -2.84 -15.13 10.33
N LEU A 273 -3.29 -15.01 9.07
CA LEU A 273 -4.70 -15.02 8.72
C LEU A 273 -5.39 -16.34 9.16
N GLU A 274 -4.85 -17.49 8.81
CA GLU A 274 -5.36 -18.81 9.21
C GLU A 274 -5.49 -18.92 10.74
N ARG A 275 -4.48 -18.39 11.47
CA ARG A 275 -4.49 -18.40 12.92
C ARG A 275 -5.58 -17.53 13.50
N VAL A 276 -5.71 -16.27 13.02
CA VAL A 276 -6.74 -15.32 13.48
C VAL A 276 -8.14 -15.88 13.21
N VAL A 277 -8.39 -16.43 12.02
CA VAL A 277 -9.67 -17.06 11.69
C VAL A 277 -9.95 -18.22 12.63
N GLY A 278 -8.97 -19.10 12.87
CA GLY A 278 -9.12 -20.26 13.76
C GLY A 278 -9.38 -19.93 15.23
N ASP A 279 -8.89 -18.76 15.69
CA ASP A 279 -9.12 -18.27 17.05
C ASP A 279 -10.49 -17.57 17.23
N LEU A 280 -11.12 -17.15 16.13
CA LEU A 280 -12.38 -16.41 16.14
C LEU A 280 -13.58 -17.21 15.63
N ILE A 281 -13.37 -18.38 15.03
CA ILE A 281 -14.43 -19.25 14.50
C ILE A 281 -14.26 -20.66 15.09
N ASP A 282 -15.38 -21.28 15.49
CA ASP A 282 -15.40 -22.53 16.27
C ASP A 282 -15.33 -23.83 15.44
N HIS A 283 -15.26 -23.71 14.14
CA HIS A 283 -15.12 -24.84 13.20
C HIS A 283 -14.04 -24.57 12.15
N GLU A 284 -13.60 -25.60 11.46
CA GLU A 284 -12.62 -25.47 10.37
C GLU A 284 -13.24 -24.72 9.19
N VAL A 285 -12.51 -23.72 8.67
CA VAL A 285 -12.95 -22.85 7.57
C VAL A 285 -12.00 -22.97 6.39
N THR A 286 -12.55 -23.24 5.21
CA THR A 286 -11.81 -23.02 3.96
C THR A 286 -11.88 -21.54 3.62
N ILE A 287 -10.77 -20.81 3.82
CA ILE A 287 -10.67 -19.39 3.54
C ILE A 287 -10.83 -19.14 2.03
N ALA A 288 -10.02 -19.81 1.21
CA ALA A 288 -10.09 -19.70 -0.24
C ALA A 288 -9.56 -20.95 -0.94
N LYS A 289 -10.07 -21.21 -2.14
CA LYS A 289 -9.47 -22.15 -3.09
C LYS A 289 -8.45 -21.42 -3.93
N ARG A 290 -7.29 -22.02 -4.14
CA ARG A 290 -6.21 -21.48 -4.92
C ARG A 290 -6.30 -21.94 -6.37
N THR A 291 -6.30 -21.01 -7.30
CA THR A 291 -6.33 -21.28 -8.75
C THR A 291 -5.09 -20.67 -9.40
N GLY A 292 -4.30 -21.48 -10.08
CA GLY A 292 -3.07 -21.01 -10.69
C GLY A 292 -2.51 -21.98 -11.73
N ARG A 293 -1.27 -21.82 -12.09
CA ARG A 293 -0.57 -22.63 -13.08
C ARG A 293 -0.48 -24.12 -12.69
N LYS A 294 -0.36 -24.41 -11.40
CA LYS A 294 -0.33 -25.77 -10.86
C LYS A 294 -1.74 -26.24 -10.57
N SER A 295 -2.07 -27.46 -11.01
CA SER A 295 -3.42 -28.06 -10.84
C SER A 295 -3.67 -28.62 -9.43
N ASP A 296 -2.64 -28.78 -8.60
CA ASP A 296 -2.67 -29.43 -7.28
C ASP A 296 -2.50 -28.44 -6.11
N LEU A 297 -2.82 -27.18 -6.33
CA LEU A 297 -2.78 -26.17 -5.28
C LEU A 297 -3.78 -26.52 -4.17
N LYS A 298 -3.27 -26.61 -2.93
CA LYS A 298 -4.12 -26.88 -1.78
C LYS A 298 -4.88 -25.60 -1.39
N PRO A 299 -6.14 -25.72 -0.93
CA PRO A 299 -6.87 -24.58 -0.41
C PRO A 299 -6.22 -24.03 0.87
N GLU A 300 -6.44 -22.76 1.15
CA GLU A 300 -6.10 -22.13 2.42
C GLU A 300 -7.18 -22.49 3.46
N ILE A 301 -6.75 -23.10 4.56
CA ILE A 301 -7.66 -23.65 5.56
C ILE A 301 -7.26 -23.18 6.97
N ALA A 302 -8.17 -22.50 7.62
CA ALA A 302 -8.04 -22.15 9.03
C ALA A 302 -8.56 -23.30 9.93
N LYS A 303 -7.68 -23.82 10.77
CA LYS A 303 -8.04 -24.82 11.77
C LYS A 303 -8.56 -24.15 13.03
N SER A 304 -9.80 -24.45 13.39
CA SER A 304 -10.41 -23.88 14.59
C SER A 304 -9.71 -24.32 15.88
N ARG A 305 -9.74 -23.43 16.86
CA ARG A 305 -9.35 -23.72 18.26
C ARG A 305 -10.53 -24.32 19.07
N GLY A 306 -11.65 -24.61 18.42
CA GLY A 306 -12.84 -25.21 19.03
C GLY A 306 -13.33 -24.41 20.23
N ALA A 307 -13.53 -25.07 21.38
CA ALA A 307 -13.99 -24.42 22.61
C ALA A 307 -13.09 -23.28 23.14
N ASN A 308 -11.86 -23.13 22.61
CA ASN A 308 -10.95 -22.05 22.94
C ASN A 308 -11.09 -20.82 22.05
N ALA A 309 -11.91 -20.87 21.00
CA ALA A 309 -12.19 -19.72 20.15
C ALA A 309 -12.92 -18.61 20.94
N PHE A 310 -12.87 -17.39 20.41
CA PHE A 310 -13.64 -16.26 20.94
C PHE A 310 -15.09 -16.34 20.47
N PHE A 311 -16.05 -16.41 21.41
CA PHE A 311 -17.48 -16.54 21.12
C PHE A 311 -18.26 -15.23 21.31
N GLY A 312 -17.63 -14.16 21.76
CA GLY A 312 -18.28 -12.87 21.91
C GLY A 312 -18.69 -12.26 20.56
N LYS A 313 -19.35 -11.12 20.62
CA LYS A 313 -19.72 -10.38 19.41
C LYS A 313 -18.47 -9.90 18.69
N LEU A 314 -18.41 -10.12 17.36
CA LEU A 314 -17.31 -9.68 16.49
C LEU A 314 -17.79 -8.57 15.57
N ILE A 315 -17.04 -7.48 15.51
CA ILE A 315 -17.22 -6.37 14.57
C ILE A 315 -15.90 -6.14 13.87
N VAL A 316 -15.90 -6.01 12.55
CA VAL A 316 -14.71 -5.77 11.74
C VAL A 316 -14.84 -4.42 11.05
N LEU A 317 -13.81 -3.58 11.16
CA LEU A 317 -13.78 -2.29 10.47
C LEU A 317 -12.83 -2.38 9.28
N ILE A 318 -13.31 -1.96 8.11
CA ILE A 318 -12.52 -1.91 6.87
C ILE A 318 -12.61 -0.53 6.22
N ASP A 319 -11.64 -0.24 5.37
CA ASP A 319 -11.61 0.96 4.53
C ASP A 319 -10.94 0.68 3.17
N SER A 320 -10.81 1.69 2.33
CA SER A 320 -10.20 1.57 1.00
C SER A 320 -8.72 1.14 0.99
N ARG A 321 -8.07 1.10 2.14
CA ARG A 321 -6.69 0.64 2.33
C ARG A 321 -6.61 -0.74 2.99
N SER A 322 -7.75 -1.34 3.33
CA SER A 322 -7.81 -2.74 3.76
C SER A 322 -7.61 -3.63 2.54
N ALA A 323 -6.54 -4.40 2.50
CA ALA A 323 -6.14 -5.18 1.32
C ALA A 323 -5.76 -6.63 1.67
N SER A 324 -5.77 -7.52 0.68
CA SER A 324 -5.23 -8.88 0.74
C SER A 324 -5.80 -9.70 1.92
N ALA A 325 -4.96 -10.17 2.88
CA ALA A 325 -5.40 -10.95 4.04
C ALA A 325 -6.49 -10.26 4.87
N ALA A 326 -6.50 -8.91 4.93
CA ALA A 326 -7.56 -8.17 5.61
C ALA A 326 -8.91 -8.30 4.91
N GLU A 327 -8.93 -8.36 3.59
CA GLU A 327 -10.14 -8.56 2.78
C GLU A 327 -10.63 -10.01 2.89
N LEU A 328 -9.71 -10.98 2.80
CA LEU A 328 -10.03 -12.39 3.01
C LEU A 328 -10.67 -12.60 4.39
N PHE A 329 -10.08 -12.03 5.44
CA PHE A 329 -10.64 -12.11 6.79
C PHE A 329 -12.04 -11.49 6.87
N ALA A 330 -12.23 -10.27 6.39
CA ALA A 330 -13.53 -9.60 6.41
C ALA A 330 -14.60 -10.40 5.64
N ARG A 331 -14.23 -10.96 4.47
CA ARG A 331 -15.13 -11.78 3.67
C ARG A 331 -15.47 -13.12 4.35
N VAL A 332 -14.50 -13.78 4.99
CA VAL A 332 -14.75 -14.99 5.80
C VAL A 332 -15.74 -14.68 6.92
N VAL A 333 -15.56 -13.56 7.65
CA VAL A 333 -16.49 -13.15 8.71
C VAL A 333 -17.92 -12.99 8.20
N GLN A 334 -18.11 -12.45 6.98
CA GLN A 334 -19.42 -12.34 6.35
C GLN A 334 -19.99 -13.69 5.93
N LEU A 335 -19.19 -14.53 5.24
CA LEU A 335 -19.64 -15.83 4.72
C LEU A 335 -20.01 -16.81 5.85
N GLU A 336 -19.26 -16.78 6.95
CA GLU A 336 -19.51 -17.61 8.13
C GLU A 336 -20.55 -16.98 9.09
N HIS A 337 -21.12 -15.83 8.74
CA HIS A 337 -22.05 -15.06 9.61
C HIS A 337 -21.51 -14.86 11.03
N ARG A 338 -20.16 -14.76 11.15
CA ARG A 338 -19.48 -14.68 12.44
C ARG A 338 -19.58 -13.31 13.10
N GLY A 339 -19.74 -12.28 12.31
CA GLY A 339 -19.75 -10.91 12.79
C GLY A 339 -20.32 -9.91 11.78
N THR A 340 -20.14 -8.63 12.06
CA THR A 340 -20.60 -7.54 11.20
C THR A 340 -19.40 -6.73 10.70
N VAL A 341 -19.36 -6.45 9.41
CA VAL A 341 -18.33 -5.65 8.76
C VAL A 341 -18.81 -4.23 8.53
N LEU A 342 -18.12 -3.24 9.06
CA LEU A 342 -18.48 -1.81 8.98
C LEU A 342 -17.40 -1.00 8.27
N GLY A 343 -17.78 0.11 7.68
CA GLY A 343 -16.83 1.09 7.14
C GLY A 343 -17.02 1.40 5.68
N ASP A 344 -15.94 1.47 4.92
CA ASP A 344 -15.93 1.68 3.47
C ASP A 344 -15.60 0.38 2.74
N HIS A 345 -15.83 0.32 1.44
CA HIS A 345 -15.35 -0.78 0.59
C HIS A 345 -13.84 -0.93 0.72
N SER A 346 -13.37 -2.16 0.76
CA SER A 346 -11.95 -2.48 0.80
C SER A 346 -11.23 -2.21 -0.54
N SER A 347 -9.94 -2.51 -0.60
CA SER A 347 -9.08 -2.20 -1.75
C SER A 347 -9.45 -2.95 -3.03
N GLY A 348 -9.87 -4.21 -2.94
CA GLY A 348 -10.01 -5.10 -4.10
C GLY A 348 -8.65 -5.56 -4.62
N SER A 349 -7.71 -5.83 -3.71
CA SER A 349 -6.35 -6.26 -4.01
C SER A 349 -6.10 -7.60 -3.31
N VAL A 350 -6.51 -8.70 -3.95
CA VAL A 350 -6.52 -10.04 -3.32
C VAL A 350 -6.01 -11.10 -4.29
N MET A 351 -4.70 -11.28 -4.29
CA MET A 351 -4.03 -12.36 -5.00
C MET A 351 -2.97 -12.98 -4.09
N GLU A 352 -2.58 -14.22 -4.35
CA GLU A 352 -1.40 -14.81 -3.72
C GLU A 352 -0.18 -14.57 -4.58
N SER A 353 0.79 -13.84 -4.05
CA SER A 353 2.01 -13.52 -4.77
C SER A 353 3.25 -14.00 -4.05
N ARG A 354 4.33 -14.10 -4.80
CA ARG A 354 5.66 -14.36 -4.30
C ARG A 354 6.65 -13.32 -4.78
N HIS A 355 7.60 -12.97 -3.90
CA HIS A 355 8.69 -12.06 -4.26
C HIS A 355 9.84 -12.84 -4.87
N TYR A 356 10.31 -12.35 -6.02
CA TYR A 356 11.47 -12.86 -6.74
C TYR A 356 12.55 -11.80 -6.71
N GLN A 357 13.67 -12.16 -6.10
CA GLN A 357 14.83 -11.26 -5.95
C GLN A 357 15.86 -11.54 -7.02
N PHE A 358 16.46 -10.47 -7.54
CA PHE A 358 17.51 -10.49 -8.52
C PHE A 358 18.64 -9.56 -8.10
N HIS A 359 19.81 -9.79 -8.61
CA HIS A 359 20.95 -8.90 -8.43
C HIS A 359 21.83 -8.85 -9.68
N GLN A 360 22.55 -7.75 -9.84
CA GLN A 360 23.53 -7.59 -10.92
C GLN A 360 24.71 -6.74 -10.45
N GLY A 361 25.86 -6.94 -11.09
CA GLY A 361 27.13 -6.27 -10.78
C GLY A 361 28.13 -7.20 -10.11
N ALA A 362 29.44 -6.94 -10.31
CA ALA A 362 30.52 -7.72 -9.71
C ALA A 362 31.06 -7.06 -8.43
N ASP A 363 31.44 -5.78 -8.50
CA ASP A 363 32.04 -5.05 -7.37
C ASP A 363 30.99 -4.38 -6.49
N VAL A 364 29.92 -3.85 -7.10
CA VAL A 364 28.77 -3.27 -6.42
C VAL A 364 27.55 -4.01 -6.90
N GLN A 365 26.90 -4.74 -5.99
CA GLN A 365 25.68 -5.45 -6.30
C GLN A 365 24.49 -4.49 -6.22
N ILE A 366 23.62 -4.57 -7.22
CA ILE A 366 22.36 -3.84 -7.30
C ILE A 366 21.25 -4.86 -7.18
N PHE A 367 20.51 -4.81 -6.09
CA PHE A 367 19.36 -5.68 -5.84
C PHE A 367 18.09 -5.06 -6.38
N TYR A 368 17.21 -5.87 -6.95
CA TYR A 368 15.87 -5.52 -7.44
C TYR A 368 15.01 -6.78 -7.46
N GLY A 369 13.75 -6.67 -7.82
CA GLY A 369 12.90 -7.83 -7.85
C GLY A 369 11.55 -7.60 -8.52
N ALA A 370 10.66 -8.55 -8.31
CA ALA A 370 9.26 -8.45 -8.65
C ALA A 370 8.40 -9.18 -7.62
N SER A 371 7.24 -8.64 -7.31
CA SER A 371 6.12 -9.41 -6.83
C SER A 371 5.45 -10.04 -8.05
N ILE A 372 5.18 -11.34 -8.02
CA ILE A 372 4.50 -12.06 -9.10
C ILE A 372 3.40 -12.91 -8.50
N THR A 373 2.19 -12.75 -9.00
CA THR A 373 1.04 -13.55 -8.59
C THR A 373 1.20 -15.00 -9.04
N GLU A 374 1.12 -15.93 -8.09
CA GLU A 374 1.18 -17.38 -8.32
C GLU A 374 -0.20 -18.05 -8.28
N ALA A 375 -1.19 -17.45 -7.61
CA ALA A 375 -2.55 -17.96 -7.58
C ALA A 375 -3.59 -16.85 -7.39
N ASP A 376 -4.77 -17.05 -8.00
CA ASP A 376 -6.01 -16.35 -7.64
C ASP A 376 -6.69 -17.08 -6.48
N LEU A 377 -7.34 -16.33 -5.60
CA LEU A 377 -7.97 -16.80 -4.37
C LEU A 377 -9.49 -16.74 -4.51
N ILE A 378 -10.11 -17.90 -4.72
CA ILE A 378 -11.56 -18.04 -4.89
C ILE A 378 -12.22 -18.35 -3.55
N MET A 379 -13.06 -17.44 -3.07
CA MET A 379 -13.76 -17.55 -1.80
C MET A 379 -14.83 -18.64 -1.79
N GLY A 380 -15.40 -18.93 -0.62
CA GLY A 380 -16.43 -19.96 -0.44
C GLY A 380 -17.70 -19.76 -1.26
N ASP A 381 -18.00 -18.54 -1.68
CA ASP A 381 -19.11 -18.18 -2.58
C ASP A 381 -18.78 -18.32 -4.07
N GLY A 382 -17.56 -18.74 -4.41
CA GLY A 382 -17.10 -18.94 -5.78
C GLY A 382 -16.56 -17.67 -6.47
N ASN A 383 -16.41 -16.55 -5.74
CA ASN A 383 -15.92 -15.29 -6.29
C ASN A 383 -14.47 -15.01 -5.89
N SER A 384 -13.70 -14.37 -6.78
CA SER A 384 -12.46 -13.67 -6.44
C SER A 384 -12.79 -12.29 -5.90
N LEU A 385 -11.96 -11.81 -4.97
CA LEU A 385 -12.06 -10.44 -4.45
C LEU A 385 -11.17 -9.47 -5.24
N GLU A 386 -10.34 -9.96 -6.13
CA GLU A 386 -9.51 -9.11 -6.99
C GLU A 386 -10.39 -8.13 -7.79
N HIS A 387 -10.06 -6.84 -7.77
CA HIS A 387 -10.79 -5.71 -8.35
C HIS A 387 -12.18 -5.42 -7.77
N THR A 388 -12.73 -6.30 -6.94
CA THR A 388 -14.08 -6.13 -6.37
C THR A 388 -14.05 -5.73 -4.91
N GLY A 389 -13.12 -6.30 -4.14
CA GLY A 389 -13.01 -6.08 -2.71
C GLY A 389 -14.21 -6.60 -1.92
N VAL A 390 -14.28 -6.16 -0.67
CA VAL A 390 -15.36 -6.47 0.26
C VAL A 390 -16.24 -5.24 0.45
N ALA A 391 -17.52 -5.37 0.15
CA ALA A 391 -18.52 -4.39 0.56
C ALA A 391 -18.85 -4.60 2.04
N PRO A 392 -18.82 -3.54 2.88
CA PRO A 392 -19.22 -3.66 4.28
C PRO A 392 -20.72 -3.97 4.41
N ASP A 393 -21.12 -4.61 5.49
CA ASP A 393 -22.55 -4.85 5.82
C ASP A 393 -23.26 -3.53 6.16
N GLU A 394 -22.54 -2.57 6.74
CA GLU A 394 -23.02 -1.21 6.97
C GLU A 394 -21.97 -0.20 6.46
N LEU A 395 -22.33 0.51 5.40
CA LEU A 395 -21.47 1.55 4.80
C LEU A 395 -21.50 2.81 5.67
N ILE A 396 -20.33 3.20 6.17
CA ILE A 396 -20.15 4.39 7.01
C ILE A 396 -18.93 5.16 6.49
N LEU A 397 -19.19 6.31 5.89
CA LEU A 397 -18.14 7.15 5.32
C LEU A 397 -17.93 8.41 6.19
N PRO A 398 -16.71 8.66 6.69
CA PRO A 398 -16.37 9.94 7.29
C PRO A 398 -16.60 11.09 6.30
N THR A 399 -17.24 12.15 6.76
CA THR A 399 -17.39 13.37 5.95
C THR A 399 -16.11 14.20 5.99
N PRO A 400 -15.86 15.14 5.04
CA PRO A 400 -14.75 16.09 5.13
C PRO A 400 -14.72 16.85 6.46
N ALA A 401 -15.89 17.19 6.99
CA ALA A 401 -16.01 17.86 8.30
C ALA A 401 -15.67 16.92 9.47
N ASP A 402 -15.91 15.60 9.35
CA ASP A 402 -15.47 14.64 10.37
C ASP A 402 -13.94 14.52 10.36
N LEU A 403 -13.34 14.40 9.17
CA LEU A 403 -11.89 14.36 9.01
C LEU A 403 -11.23 15.60 9.62
N ALA A 404 -11.68 16.79 9.22
CA ALA A 404 -11.14 18.06 9.71
C ALA A 404 -11.28 18.24 11.22
N ALA A 405 -12.36 17.69 11.81
CA ALA A 405 -12.60 17.75 13.25
C ALA A 405 -11.97 16.57 14.03
N GLY A 406 -11.27 15.64 13.35
CA GLY A 406 -10.70 14.45 13.96
C GLY A 406 -11.74 13.52 14.58
N ARG A 407 -12.94 13.42 13.99
CA ARG A 407 -14.01 12.51 14.42
C ARG A 407 -13.93 11.17 13.69
N ASP A 408 -14.22 10.09 14.39
CA ASP A 408 -14.33 8.74 13.83
C ASP A 408 -15.76 8.19 13.96
N PRO A 409 -16.60 8.40 12.94
CA PRO A 409 -17.98 7.91 12.97
C PRO A 409 -18.07 6.38 12.87
N VAL A 410 -17.09 5.72 12.24
CA VAL A 410 -17.08 4.26 12.06
C VAL A 410 -16.85 3.58 13.41
N LEU A 411 -15.82 4.00 14.13
CA LEU A 411 -15.49 3.43 15.44
C LEU A 411 -16.56 3.78 16.48
N THR A 412 -17.13 5.00 16.42
CA THR A 412 -18.28 5.39 17.25
C THR A 412 -19.48 4.46 17.02
N ARG A 413 -19.77 4.11 15.75
CA ARG A 413 -20.86 3.19 15.42
C ARG A 413 -20.60 1.78 15.96
N ALA A 414 -19.36 1.28 15.81
CA ALA A 414 -18.96 -0.02 16.35
C ALA A 414 -19.11 -0.07 17.89
N ALA A 415 -18.65 0.96 18.59
CA ALA A 415 -18.82 1.08 20.04
C ALA A 415 -20.30 1.09 20.45
N LYS A 416 -21.14 1.81 19.71
CA LYS A 416 -22.61 1.83 19.95
C LYS A 416 -23.24 0.45 19.79
N ILE A 417 -22.82 -0.35 18.81
CA ILE A 417 -23.28 -1.74 18.63
C ILE A 417 -22.85 -2.62 19.81
N ALA A 418 -21.70 -2.33 20.42
CA ALA A 418 -21.20 -2.98 21.64
C ALA A 418 -21.87 -2.47 22.92
N GLY A 419 -22.78 -1.49 22.84
CA GLY A 419 -23.43 -0.88 24.01
C GLY A 419 -22.58 0.18 24.72
N VAL A 420 -21.51 0.65 24.10
CA VAL A 420 -20.59 1.67 24.64
C VAL A 420 -20.89 3.03 23.99
N ASP A 421 -21.08 4.05 24.79
CA ASP A 421 -21.22 5.44 24.32
C ASP A 421 -19.83 6.08 24.18
N LEU A 422 -19.28 6.03 22.96
CA LEU A 422 -17.98 6.58 22.63
C LEU A 422 -18.13 7.86 21.81
N ASP A 423 -17.67 8.98 22.38
CA ASP A 423 -17.65 10.26 21.69
C ASP A 423 -16.81 10.21 20.40
N PRO A 424 -17.29 10.76 19.26
CA PRO A 424 -16.61 10.66 17.97
C PRO A 424 -15.20 11.27 17.94
N VAL A 425 -14.95 12.36 18.69
CA VAL A 425 -13.61 12.98 18.78
C VAL A 425 -12.67 12.12 19.64
N LYS A 426 -13.20 11.51 20.71
CA LYS A 426 -12.42 10.54 21.51
C LYS A 426 -12.09 9.30 20.67
N ALA A 427 -13.04 8.80 19.88
CA ALA A 427 -12.82 7.69 18.96
C ALA A 427 -11.68 7.98 17.97
N GLY A 428 -11.67 9.16 17.36
CA GLY A 428 -10.63 9.56 16.42
C GLY A 428 -9.23 9.75 17.03
N LYS A 429 -9.13 9.81 18.37
CA LYS A 429 -7.85 9.94 19.10
C LYS A 429 -7.30 8.62 19.65
N LEU A 430 -8.04 7.51 19.55
CA LEU A 430 -7.62 6.23 20.14
C LEU A 430 -6.36 5.67 19.48
N PHE A 431 -6.28 5.78 18.17
CA PHE A 431 -5.18 5.21 17.39
C PHE A 431 -4.58 6.27 16.45
N PRO A 432 -3.82 7.25 16.99
CA PRO A 432 -3.18 8.27 16.17
C PRO A 432 -2.17 7.63 15.21
N ILE A 433 -1.98 8.25 14.05
CA ILE A 433 -0.94 7.86 13.11
C ILE A 433 0.41 8.12 13.77
N GLU A 434 1.25 7.11 13.77
CA GLU A 434 2.63 7.17 14.25
C GLU A 434 3.55 7.34 13.06
N TRP A 435 4.19 8.51 12.96
CA TRP A 435 5.15 8.78 11.92
C TRP A 435 6.52 8.21 12.30
N ARG A 436 7.27 7.71 11.31
CA ARG A 436 8.66 7.28 11.50
C ARG A 436 9.47 8.39 12.18
N LYS A 437 10.30 8.04 13.17
CA LYS A 437 11.21 9.01 13.81
C LYS A 437 12.24 9.51 12.83
N ASP A 438 12.52 10.83 12.88
CA ASP A 438 13.52 11.51 12.04
C ASP A 438 14.95 11.06 12.27
#